data_4a1cdbcbbbc88872ab826a5e79909bb8
#
_entry.id   4a1cdbcbbbc88872ab826a5e79909bb8
#
_cell.length_a   1.000
_cell.length_b   1.000
_cell.length_c   1.000
_cell.angle_alpha   90.00
_cell.angle_beta   90.00
_cell.angle_gamma   90.00
#
_symmetry.space_group_name_H-M   'P 1'
#
loop_
_entity.id
_entity.type
_entity.pdbx_description
1 polymer ?
#
loop_
_entity_poly.entity_id
_entity_poly.type
_entity_poly.pdbx_seq_one_letter_code
_entity_poly.pdbx_strand_id
1 'polypeptide(L)'
;MFKINDNYQKLPGSYLFSTIAKKVNAYSAANPEKQIIRLGIGDVTQPIAPAIIEAMHKAVDEMGHAETFHGYAPDLGYDFLRNAIVANDYKARGCDISADEVFVSDGAKSDSGNIQEIFAQDNKIAVCDPVYPVYVDSNVMAGRTGTYDPKSETWSDVIYMPCTSDNNFVPELPKETPDVIYLCLPNNPTGTTITKSQLQEWVDYANKVGAVIIYDAAYEAYISEDDVAHSIYECEGAKTCAIELRSFSKNAGFTGVPVSYTHLRAHETGAY
;
A
#
# COMPACT_ATOMS: atom_id res chain seq x y z
N MET A 1 -9.58 22.12 28.17
CA MET A 1 -8.52 21.09 28.07
C MET A 1 -8.81 20.29 26.79
N PHE A 2 -7.84 20.10 25.92
CA PHE A 2 -8.02 19.29 24.71
C PHE A 2 -8.16 17.81 25.08
N LYS A 3 -8.84 17.04 24.23
CA LYS A 3 -8.93 15.58 24.33
C LYS A 3 -8.13 14.95 23.21
N ILE A 4 -7.45 13.87 23.50
CA ILE A 4 -6.77 13.05 22.48
C ILE A 4 -7.75 11.99 21.96
N ASN A 5 -7.45 11.45 20.77
CA ASN A 5 -8.18 10.33 20.23
C ASN A 5 -7.79 9.05 21.02
N ASP A 6 -8.72 8.52 21.80
CA ASP A 6 -8.50 7.37 22.67
C ASP A 6 -8.12 6.09 21.90
N ASN A 7 -8.43 6.02 20.60
CA ASN A 7 -8.05 4.88 19.77
C ASN A 7 -6.53 4.72 19.65
N TYR A 8 -5.76 5.82 19.72
CA TYR A 8 -4.30 5.74 19.71
C TYR A 8 -3.73 5.02 20.94
N GLN A 9 -4.47 4.96 22.05
CA GLN A 9 -4.05 4.23 23.24
C GLN A 9 -4.25 2.72 23.10
N LYS A 10 -5.01 2.27 22.12
CA LYS A 10 -5.24 0.85 21.81
C LYS A 10 -4.05 0.22 21.07
N LEU A 11 -3.25 1.05 20.37
CA LEU A 11 -2.07 0.58 19.65
C LEU A 11 -1.02 0.04 20.64
N PRO A 12 -0.26 -1.03 20.27
CA PRO A 12 0.87 -1.47 21.04
C PRO A 12 1.87 -0.32 21.23
N GLY A 13 2.43 -0.16 22.41
CA GLY A 13 3.29 0.97 22.79
C GLY A 13 4.61 1.08 22.01
N SER A 14 4.84 0.18 21.05
CA SER A 14 5.98 0.23 20.14
C SER A 14 5.60 -0.42 18.80
N TYR A 15 5.87 0.28 17.71
CA TYR A 15 5.76 -0.26 16.36
C TYR A 15 6.66 -1.50 16.20
N LEU A 16 6.16 -2.56 15.53
CA LEU A 16 6.81 -3.86 15.40
C LEU A 16 8.29 -3.74 15.02
N PHE A 17 8.61 -2.96 13.99
CA PHE A 17 9.99 -2.80 13.51
C PHE A 17 10.91 -2.11 14.52
N SER A 18 10.38 -1.17 15.31
CA SER A 18 11.15 -0.53 16.41
C SER A 18 11.48 -1.53 17.51
N THR A 19 10.55 -2.43 17.83
CA THR A 19 10.76 -3.50 18.80
C THR A 19 11.82 -4.49 18.32
N ILE A 20 11.75 -4.90 17.05
CA ILE A 20 12.73 -5.78 16.42
C ILE A 20 14.11 -5.12 16.43
N ALA A 21 14.22 -3.84 16.03
CA ALA A 21 15.48 -3.12 16.05
C ALA A 21 16.12 -3.06 17.44
N LYS A 22 15.32 -2.81 18.51
CA LYS A 22 15.80 -2.83 19.89
C LYS A 22 16.32 -4.21 20.29
N LYS A 23 15.61 -5.29 19.94
CA LYS A 23 16.04 -6.67 20.22
C LYS A 23 17.34 -7.02 19.49
N VAL A 24 17.45 -6.67 18.22
CA VAL A 24 18.66 -6.90 17.40
C VAL A 24 19.85 -6.14 18.00
N ASN A 25 19.68 -4.87 18.35
CA ASN A 25 20.76 -4.06 18.94
C ASN A 25 21.22 -4.61 20.30
N ALA A 26 20.27 -5.04 21.15
CA ALA A 26 20.59 -5.66 22.43
C ALA A 26 21.35 -6.99 22.25
N TYR A 27 20.93 -7.82 21.29
CA TYR A 27 21.60 -9.08 20.98
C TYR A 27 23.02 -8.85 20.42
N SER A 28 23.19 -7.88 19.49
CA SER A 28 24.50 -7.51 18.95
C SER A 28 25.46 -7.04 20.03
N ALA A 29 24.97 -6.20 20.95
CA ALA A 29 25.78 -5.72 22.10
C ALA A 29 26.21 -6.84 23.03
N ALA A 30 25.34 -7.83 23.25
CA ALA A 30 25.64 -8.98 24.10
C ALA A 30 26.52 -10.05 23.41
N ASN A 31 26.61 -10.04 22.09
CA ASN A 31 27.33 -11.05 21.30
C ASN A 31 28.12 -10.36 20.16
N PRO A 32 29.16 -9.57 20.50
CA PRO A 32 29.88 -8.77 19.50
C PRO A 32 30.64 -9.60 18.47
N GLU A 33 30.94 -10.86 18.80
CA GLU A 33 31.61 -11.82 17.93
C GLU A 33 30.67 -12.47 16.88
N LYS A 34 29.35 -12.28 16.99
CA LYS A 34 28.38 -12.92 16.10
C LYS A 34 27.90 -11.95 15.02
N GLN A 35 27.98 -12.41 13.79
CA GLN A 35 27.35 -11.71 12.67
C GLN A 35 25.86 -12.03 12.61
N ILE A 36 25.01 -10.99 12.61
CA ILE A 36 23.58 -11.16 12.48
C ILE A 36 23.16 -11.04 11.01
N ILE A 37 22.48 -12.05 10.48
CA ILE A 37 21.85 -12.01 9.18
C ILE A 37 20.43 -11.45 9.37
N ARG A 38 20.16 -10.28 8.78
CA ARG A 38 18.88 -9.57 8.91
C ARG A 38 17.94 -9.94 7.77
N LEU A 39 16.89 -10.69 8.07
CA LEU A 39 15.87 -11.13 7.10
C LEU A 39 14.48 -10.54 7.40
N GLY A 40 14.40 -9.59 8.32
CA GLY A 40 13.12 -9.09 8.86
C GLY A 40 12.55 -7.87 8.14
N ILE A 41 13.26 -7.26 7.19
CA ILE A 41 12.79 -6.09 6.44
C ILE A 41 13.09 -6.32 4.97
N GLY A 42 12.05 -6.28 4.14
CA GLY A 42 12.19 -6.25 2.67
C GLY A 42 12.59 -4.84 2.23
N ASP A 43 13.89 -4.57 2.19
CA ASP A 43 14.43 -3.31 1.68
C ASP A 43 15.17 -3.55 0.36
N VAL A 44 15.29 -2.50 -0.46
CA VAL A 44 16.15 -2.53 -1.64
C VAL A 44 17.62 -2.55 -1.19
N THR A 45 18.39 -3.51 -1.72
CA THR A 45 19.78 -3.73 -1.34
C THR A 45 20.77 -3.27 -2.40
N GLN A 46 20.27 -2.90 -3.58
CA GLN A 46 21.08 -2.42 -4.69
C GLN A 46 21.07 -0.91 -4.76
N PRO A 47 22.18 -0.29 -5.17
CA PRO A 47 22.20 1.15 -5.47
C PRO A 47 21.17 1.54 -6.52
N ILE A 48 20.71 2.78 -6.46
CA ILE A 48 19.80 3.37 -7.46
C ILE A 48 20.47 3.29 -8.85
N ALA A 49 19.70 2.93 -9.86
CA ALA A 49 20.22 2.79 -11.23
C ALA A 49 20.81 4.10 -11.76
N PRO A 50 21.91 4.05 -12.53
CA PRO A 50 22.57 5.25 -13.04
C PRO A 50 21.65 6.21 -13.81
N ALA A 51 20.72 5.69 -14.60
CA ALA A 51 19.73 6.50 -15.33
C ALA A 51 18.83 7.33 -14.39
N ILE A 52 18.46 6.77 -13.24
CA ILE A 52 17.66 7.46 -12.24
C ILE A 52 18.49 8.56 -11.56
N ILE A 53 19.76 8.27 -11.22
CA ILE A 53 20.69 9.26 -10.66
C ILE A 53 20.88 10.44 -11.63
N GLU A 54 21.06 10.16 -12.93
CA GLU A 54 21.17 11.20 -13.95
C GLU A 54 19.89 12.06 -14.02
N ALA A 55 18.71 11.43 -13.98
CA ALA A 55 17.44 12.17 -13.96
C ALA A 55 17.29 13.05 -12.71
N MET A 56 17.71 12.56 -11.54
CA MET A 56 17.73 13.36 -10.31
C MET A 56 18.65 14.57 -10.41
N HIS A 57 19.86 14.42 -10.98
CA HIS A 57 20.75 15.55 -11.22
C HIS A 57 20.13 16.59 -12.15
N LYS A 58 19.51 16.17 -13.25
CA LYS A 58 18.77 17.08 -14.15
C LYS A 58 17.66 17.82 -13.45
N ALA A 59 16.88 17.13 -12.62
CA ALA A 59 15.80 17.75 -11.86
C ALA A 59 16.32 18.79 -10.85
N VAL A 60 17.48 18.57 -10.24
CA VAL A 60 18.13 19.55 -9.37
C VAL A 60 18.62 20.76 -10.18
N ASP A 61 19.22 20.56 -11.34
CA ASP A 61 19.69 21.63 -12.22
C ASP A 61 18.51 22.51 -12.70
N GLU A 62 17.38 21.88 -13.08
CA GLU A 62 16.15 22.59 -13.46
C GLU A 62 15.66 23.55 -12.38
N MET A 63 15.79 23.18 -11.09
CA MET A 63 15.41 24.03 -9.96
C MET A 63 16.29 25.30 -9.82
N GLY A 64 17.46 25.30 -10.45
CA GLY A 64 18.39 26.43 -10.46
C GLY A 64 18.07 27.52 -11.49
N HIS A 65 17.13 27.30 -12.40
CA HIS A 65 16.84 28.20 -13.53
C HIS A 65 15.38 28.63 -13.50
N ALA A 66 15.14 29.93 -13.69
CA ALA A 66 13.81 30.53 -13.61
C ALA A 66 12.82 29.90 -14.62
N GLU A 67 13.31 29.51 -15.80
CA GLU A 67 12.51 28.96 -16.89
C GLU A 67 12.05 27.52 -16.66
N THR A 68 12.77 26.78 -15.80
CA THR A 68 12.53 25.36 -15.54
C THR A 68 12.23 25.06 -14.07
N PHE A 69 12.20 26.11 -13.23
CA PHE A 69 11.87 25.98 -11.82
C PHE A 69 10.46 25.42 -11.62
N HIS A 70 10.36 24.43 -10.76
CA HIS A 70 9.10 23.81 -10.37
C HIS A 70 8.69 24.32 -8.98
N GLY A 71 7.59 25.09 -8.92
CA GLY A 71 6.97 25.56 -7.67
C GLY A 71 6.02 24.52 -7.08
N TYR A 72 4.91 24.97 -6.48
CA TYR A 72 3.85 24.05 -6.06
C TYR A 72 3.25 23.33 -7.27
N ALA A 73 3.14 22.01 -7.16
CA ALA A 73 2.37 21.22 -8.13
C ALA A 73 0.86 21.52 -7.99
N PRO A 74 0.07 21.28 -9.04
CA PRO A 74 -1.37 21.12 -8.88
C PRO A 74 -1.70 20.03 -7.85
N ASP A 75 -2.89 20.06 -7.23
CA ASP A 75 -3.30 19.14 -6.15
C ASP A 75 -3.15 17.66 -6.51
N LEU A 76 -3.34 17.30 -7.77
CA LEU A 76 -3.15 15.93 -8.26
C LEU A 76 -1.67 15.57 -8.58
N GLY A 77 -0.77 16.53 -8.55
CA GLY A 77 0.61 16.40 -9.01
C GLY A 77 0.82 16.95 -10.44
N TYR A 78 2.07 17.07 -10.86
CA TYR A 78 2.43 17.60 -12.18
C TYR A 78 1.90 16.72 -13.32
N ASP A 79 1.37 17.36 -14.35
CA ASP A 79 0.77 16.71 -15.52
C ASP A 79 1.76 15.81 -16.26
N PHE A 80 3.04 16.23 -16.37
CA PHE A 80 4.04 15.41 -17.05
C PHE A 80 4.24 14.06 -16.34
N LEU A 81 4.23 14.04 -15.01
CA LEU A 81 4.39 12.81 -14.23
C LEU A 81 3.13 11.94 -14.31
N ARG A 82 1.95 12.52 -14.11
CA ARG A 82 0.67 11.79 -14.20
C ARG A 82 0.46 11.17 -15.59
N ASN A 83 0.78 11.91 -16.65
CA ASN A 83 0.72 11.39 -18.02
C ASN A 83 1.74 10.28 -18.28
N ALA A 84 2.96 10.38 -17.72
CA ALA A 84 3.97 9.32 -17.81
C ALA A 84 3.51 8.05 -17.09
N ILE A 85 2.94 8.17 -15.89
CA ILE A 85 2.35 7.06 -15.13
C ILE A 85 1.25 6.39 -15.96
N VAL A 86 0.29 7.17 -16.46
CA VAL A 86 -0.80 6.64 -17.27
C VAL A 86 -0.30 5.90 -18.51
N ALA A 87 0.69 6.45 -19.19
CA ALA A 87 1.21 5.85 -20.42
C ALA A 87 1.95 4.52 -20.15
N ASN A 88 2.78 4.47 -19.09
CA ASN A 88 3.69 3.35 -18.86
C ASN A 88 3.10 2.28 -17.94
N ASP A 89 2.32 2.67 -16.93
CA ASP A 89 1.82 1.72 -15.92
C ASP A 89 0.40 1.22 -16.23
N TYR A 90 -0.40 1.99 -16.97
CA TYR A 90 -1.79 1.65 -17.26
C TYR A 90 -2.05 1.35 -18.74
N LYS A 91 -1.85 2.33 -19.64
CA LYS A 91 -2.16 2.14 -21.07
C LYS A 91 -1.32 1.06 -21.72
N ALA A 92 -0.05 0.93 -21.34
CA ALA A 92 0.82 -0.14 -21.80
C ALA A 92 0.30 -1.55 -21.46
N ARG A 93 -0.59 -1.65 -20.46
CA ARG A 93 -1.24 -2.89 -20.01
C ARG A 93 -2.71 -3.00 -20.43
N GLY A 94 -3.18 -2.06 -21.26
CA GLY A 94 -4.56 -2.03 -21.72
C GLY A 94 -5.57 -1.49 -20.71
N CYS A 95 -5.12 -0.90 -19.61
CA CYS A 95 -6.00 -0.29 -18.61
C CYS A 95 -6.46 1.10 -19.07
N ASP A 96 -7.77 1.34 -19.01
CA ASP A 96 -8.39 2.63 -19.36
C ASP A 96 -8.39 3.57 -18.15
N ILE A 97 -7.21 4.15 -17.86
CA ILE A 97 -7.00 5.14 -16.83
C ILE A 97 -6.57 6.46 -17.46
N SER A 98 -7.12 7.56 -16.99
CA SER A 98 -6.78 8.92 -17.39
C SER A 98 -5.94 9.65 -16.35
N ALA A 99 -5.27 10.74 -16.74
CA ALA A 99 -4.36 11.45 -15.83
C ALA A 99 -5.08 12.16 -14.67
N ASP A 100 -6.35 12.48 -14.81
CA ASP A 100 -7.19 13.07 -13.77
C ASP A 100 -7.68 12.05 -12.73
N GLU A 101 -7.44 10.77 -12.96
CA GLU A 101 -7.66 9.69 -12.01
C GLU A 101 -6.38 9.31 -11.22
N VAL A 102 -5.26 10.00 -11.44
CA VAL A 102 -3.96 9.73 -10.80
C VAL A 102 -3.58 10.85 -9.85
N PHE A 103 -3.32 10.50 -8.58
CA PHE A 103 -2.93 11.41 -7.50
C PHE A 103 -1.50 11.09 -7.06
N VAL A 104 -0.59 12.05 -7.21
CA VAL A 104 0.80 11.90 -6.77
C VAL A 104 0.90 12.32 -5.30
N SER A 105 1.57 11.50 -4.50
CA SER A 105 1.71 11.68 -3.06
C SER A 105 3.15 11.48 -2.56
N ASP A 106 3.34 11.58 -1.27
CA ASP A 106 4.62 11.40 -0.58
C ASP A 106 4.85 9.95 -0.09
N GLY A 107 4.02 9.00 -0.49
CA GLY A 107 4.25 7.59 -0.19
C GLY A 107 2.98 6.77 0.02
N ALA A 108 2.94 5.52 -0.49
CA ALA A 108 1.81 4.61 -0.35
C ALA A 108 1.43 4.34 1.11
N LYS A 109 2.37 4.44 2.06
CA LYS A 109 2.08 4.35 3.49
C LYS A 109 1.27 5.56 3.98
N SER A 110 1.63 6.76 3.53
CA SER A 110 0.87 7.99 3.82
C SER A 110 -0.51 7.91 3.18
N ASP A 111 -0.60 7.44 1.94
CA ASP A 111 -1.87 7.25 1.25
C ASP A 111 -2.78 6.27 2.00
N SER A 112 -2.23 5.11 2.41
CA SER A 112 -2.97 4.11 3.19
C SER A 112 -3.48 4.66 4.53
N GLY A 113 -2.75 5.59 5.15
CA GLY A 113 -3.17 6.27 6.37
C GLY A 113 -4.24 7.34 6.12
N ASN A 114 -4.00 8.19 5.12
CA ASN A 114 -4.85 9.35 4.85
C ASN A 114 -6.21 8.95 4.25
N ILE A 115 -6.25 7.91 3.39
CA ILE A 115 -7.48 7.44 2.76
C ILE A 115 -8.55 6.99 3.78
N GLN A 116 -8.15 6.76 5.02
CA GLN A 116 -9.07 6.43 6.10
C GLN A 116 -10.12 7.51 6.37
N GLU A 117 -9.81 8.77 6.04
CA GLU A 117 -10.70 9.91 6.27
C GLU A 117 -11.97 9.87 5.40
N ILE A 118 -11.92 9.18 4.25
CA ILE A 118 -13.11 9.06 3.38
C ILE A 118 -14.07 7.94 3.80
N PHE A 119 -13.69 7.09 4.75
CA PHE A 119 -14.49 5.96 5.19
C PHE A 119 -15.19 6.22 6.53
N ALA A 120 -16.45 5.86 6.64
CA ALA A 120 -17.20 5.91 7.90
C ALA A 120 -16.61 4.96 8.96
N GLN A 121 -16.81 5.29 10.24
CA GLN A 121 -16.21 4.51 11.34
C GLN A 121 -16.83 3.12 11.53
N ASP A 122 -18.04 2.93 11.06
CA ASP A 122 -18.78 1.66 11.15
C ASP A 122 -18.50 0.70 10.00
N ASN A 123 -17.62 1.08 9.04
CA ASN A 123 -17.20 0.20 7.98
C ASN A 123 -16.41 -0.99 8.52
N LYS A 124 -16.77 -2.19 8.09
CA LYS A 124 -16.05 -3.43 8.38
C LYS A 124 -14.88 -3.60 7.44
N ILE A 125 -13.71 -3.88 7.99
CA ILE A 125 -12.51 -4.09 7.19
C ILE A 125 -12.14 -5.57 7.11
N ALA A 126 -11.62 -6.00 5.95
CA ALA A 126 -11.03 -7.31 5.76
C ALA A 126 -9.55 -7.17 5.37
N VAL A 127 -8.70 -7.97 5.99
CA VAL A 127 -7.25 -8.01 5.74
C VAL A 127 -6.76 -9.45 5.59
N CYS A 128 -5.72 -9.65 4.79
CA CYS A 128 -4.99 -10.93 4.81
C CYS A 128 -4.33 -11.14 6.17
N ASP A 129 -4.08 -12.38 6.55
CA ASP A 129 -3.33 -12.73 7.76
C ASP A 129 -2.30 -13.82 7.45
N PRO A 130 -0.99 -13.49 7.52
CA PRO A 130 -0.38 -12.21 7.93
C PRO A 130 -0.50 -11.10 6.89
N VAL A 131 -0.43 -9.84 7.36
CA VAL A 131 -0.57 -8.65 6.55
C VAL A 131 0.43 -7.55 6.97
N TYR A 132 0.64 -6.58 6.11
CA TYR A 132 1.37 -5.37 6.46
C TYR A 132 0.65 -4.62 7.59
N PRO A 133 1.28 -4.39 8.75
CA PRO A 133 0.60 -3.91 9.96
C PRO A 133 -0.13 -2.58 9.79
N VAL A 134 0.31 -1.74 8.85
CA VAL A 134 -0.25 -0.40 8.64
C VAL A 134 -1.74 -0.42 8.35
N TYR A 135 -2.26 -1.44 7.63
CA TYR A 135 -3.69 -1.51 7.31
C TYR A 135 -4.53 -1.72 8.57
N VAL A 136 -4.07 -2.55 9.50
CA VAL A 136 -4.75 -2.74 10.78
C VAL A 136 -4.55 -1.51 11.67
N ASP A 137 -3.31 -1.03 11.84
CA ASP A 137 -2.99 0.09 12.73
C ASP A 137 -3.75 1.38 12.34
N SER A 138 -3.83 1.69 11.03
CA SER A 138 -4.58 2.87 10.56
C SER A 138 -6.08 2.75 10.88
N ASN A 139 -6.66 1.56 10.75
CA ASN A 139 -8.05 1.32 11.12
C ASN A 139 -8.28 1.31 12.63
N VAL A 140 -7.29 0.90 13.44
CA VAL A 140 -7.33 1.07 14.90
C VAL A 140 -7.39 2.56 15.25
N MET A 141 -6.52 3.38 14.66
CA MET A 141 -6.51 4.82 14.86
C MET A 141 -7.83 5.48 14.47
N ALA A 142 -8.44 5.00 13.37
CA ALA A 142 -9.75 5.44 12.90
C ALA A 142 -10.93 4.92 13.72
N GLY A 143 -10.72 3.96 14.63
CA GLY A 143 -11.77 3.43 15.52
C GLY A 143 -12.64 2.32 14.93
N ARG A 144 -12.22 1.65 13.84
CA ARG A 144 -13.02 0.63 13.12
C ARG A 144 -12.80 -0.80 13.60
N THR A 145 -11.93 -1.05 14.57
CA THR A 145 -11.44 -2.41 14.86
C THR A 145 -12.06 -3.07 16.07
N GLY A 146 -12.88 -2.35 16.82
CA GLY A 146 -13.47 -2.90 18.05
C GLY A 146 -12.47 -3.09 19.18
N THR A 147 -12.49 -4.27 19.80
CA THR A 147 -11.67 -4.62 20.98
C THR A 147 -10.57 -5.63 20.60
N TYR A 148 -9.37 -5.41 21.13
CA TYR A 148 -8.25 -6.33 20.94
C TYR A 148 -8.34 -7.52 21.90
N ASP A 149 -8.22 -8.74 21.38
CA ASP A 149 -8.07 -9.95 22.17
C ASP A 149 -6.59 -10.38 22.21
N PRO A 150 -5.91 -10.29 23.37
CA PRO A 150 -4.50 -10.66 23.49
C PRO A 150 -4.22 -12.16 23.39
N LYS A 151 -5.24 -13.02 23.41
CA LYS A 151 -5.06 -14.47 23.28
C LYS A 151 -4.98 -14.92 21.83
N SER A 152 -5.82 -14.35 21.00
CA SER A 152 -5.83 -14.59 19.55
C SER A 152 -4.97 -13.60 18.79
N GLU A 153 -4.52 -12.52 19.46
CA GLU A 153 -3.81 -11.39 18.85
C GLU A 153 -4.60 -10.73 17.71
N THR A 154 -5.93 -10.70 17.82
CA THR A 154 -6.85 -10.18 16.80
C THR A 154 -7.76 -9.08 17.35
N TRP A 155 -8.33 -8.29 16.45
CA TRP A 155 -9.35 -7.29 16.74
C TRP A 155 -10.75 -7.82 16.41
N SER A 156 -11.73 -7.57 17.27
CA SER A 156 -13.08 -8.17 17.18
C SER A 156 -13.85 -7.81 15.91
N ASP A 157 -13.62 -6.63 15.35
CA ASP A 157 -14.38 -6.08 14.22
C ASP A 157 -13.57 -6.08 12.91
N VAL A 158 -12.42 -6.80 12.90
CA VAL A 158 -11.60 -7.03 11.71
C VAL A 158 -11.83 -8.43 11.19
N ILE A 159 -12.11 -8.54 9.90
CA ILE A 159 -12.24 -9.81 9.19
C ILE A 159 -10.84 -10.23 8.74
N TYR A 160 -10.31 -11.29 9.32
CA TYR A 160 -9.01 -11.84 8.94
C TYR A 160 -9.19 -12.95 7.89
N MET A 161 -8.44 -12.85 6.81
CA MET A 161 -8.42 -13.81 5.71
C MET A 161 -7.10 -14.58 5.78
N PRO A 162 -7.09 -15.82 6.30
CA PRO A 162 -5.85 -16.56 6.49
C PRO A 162 -5.08 -16.79 5.19
N CYS A 163 -3.77 -16.53 5.23
CA CYS A 163 -2.81 -16.82 4.16
C CYS A 163 -1.72 -17.69 4.75
N THR A 164 -1.94 -19.00 4.76
CA THR A 164 -1.09 -20.01 5.41
C THR A 164 -0.60 -21.06 4.42
N SER A 165 0.30 -21.94 4.85
CA SER A 165 0.75 -23.06 4.04
C SER A 165 -0.40 -23.98 3.60
N ASP A 166 -1.49 -24.04 4.39
CA ASP A 166 -2.61 -24.95 4.11
C ASP A 166 -3.44 -24.51 2.90
N ASN A 167 -3.43 -23.21 2.57
CA ASN A 167 -4.10 -22.64 1.40
C ASN A 167 -3.11 -22.02 0.38
N ASN A 168 -1.84 -22.45 0.42
CA ASN A 168 -0.77 -21.92 -0.43
C ASN A 168 -0.62 -20.39 -0.33
N PHE A 169 -0.93 -19.83 0.82
CA PHE A 169 -0.92 -18.38 1.08
C PHE A 169 -1.85 -17.54 0.17
N VAL A 170 -2.87 -18.19 -0.42
CA VAL A 170 -3.89 -17.52 -1.24
C VAL A 170 -5.09 -17.18 -0.37
N PRO A 171 -5.45 -15.90 -0.24
CA PRO A 171 -6.62 -15.50 0.56
C PRO A 171 -7.92 -16.01 -0.08
N GLU A 172 -8.80 -16.57 0.74
CA GLU A 172 -10.16 -16.91 0.33
C GLU A 172 -11.11 -15.74 0.52
N LEU A 173 -12.16 -15.70 -0.27
CA LEU A 173 -13.23 -14.72 -0.12
C LEU A 173 -13.83 -14.81 1.29
N PRO A 174 -14.02 -13.68 2.00
CA PRO A 174 -14.47 -13.68 3.38
C PRO A 174 -15.92 -14.19 3.51
N LYS A 175 -16.21 -14.87 4.61
CA LYS A 175 -17.57 -15.37 4.92
C LYS A 175 -18.49 -14.24 5.37
N GLU A 176 -17.95 -13.26 6.09
CA GLU A 176 -18.64 -12.03 6.45
C GLU A 176 -18.47 -11.00 5.36
N THR A 177 -19.46 -10.18 5.12
CA THR A 177 -19.39 -9.11 4.14
C THR A 177 -18.60 -7.93 4.70
N PRO A 178 -17.43 -7.58 4.12
CA PRO A 178 -16.68 -6.37 4.44
C PRO A 178 -17.23 -5.18 3.66
N ASP A 179 -16.89 -3.99 4.12
CA ASP A 179 -17.07 -2.73 3.39
C ASP A 179 -15.75 -2.32 2.70
N VAL A 180 -14.61 -2.57 3.34
CA VAL A 180 -13.27 -2.27 2.84
C VAL A 180 -12.39 -3.51 2.89
N ILE A 181 -11.78 -3.86 1.76
CA ILE A 181 -10.90 -5.02 1.60
C ILE A 181 -9.49 -4.54 1.30
N TYR A 182 -8.50 -4.92 2.10
CA TYR A 182 -7.10 -4.67 1.82
C TYR A 182 -6.46 -5.88 1.16
N LEU A 183 -5.96 -5.70 -0.05
CA LEU A 183 -5.17 -6.70 -0.78
C LEU A 183 -3.81 -6.10 -1.13
N CYS A 184 -2.73 -6.70 -0.65
CA CYS A 184 -1.37 -6.38 -1.06
C CYS A 184 -0.84 -7.53 -1.92
N LEU A 185 -0.62 -7.28 -3.21
CA LEU A 185 -0.21 -8.33 -4.14
C LEU A 185 0.85 -7.81 -5.13
N PRO A 186 2.05 -8.41 -5.11
CA PRO A 186 2.55 -9.44 -4.20
C PRO A 186 2.49 -9.05 -2.73
N ASN A 187 2.17 -10.02 -1.84
CA ASN A 187 1.84 -9.73 -0.46
C ASN A 187 3.08 -9.44 0.40
N ASN A 188 2.95 -8.47 1.28
CA ASN A 188 3.85 -8.26 2.40
C ASN A 188 3.16 -8.77 3.69
N PRO A 189 3.68 -9.84 4.39
CA PRO A 189 5.07 -10.31 4.35
C PRO A 189 5.33 -11.62 3.57
N THR A 190 4.32 -12.29 3.01
CA THR A 190 4.48 -13.66 2.49
C THR A 190 5.24 -13.74 1.15
N GLY A 191 5.26 -12.64 0.37
CA GLY A 191 5.85 -12.60 -0.96
C GLY A 191 5.04 -13.33 -2.04
N THR A 192 3.86 -13.85 -1.68
CA THR A 192 2.97 -14.59 -2.59
C THR A 192 2.05 -13.65 -3.35
N THR A 193 1.53 -14.12 -4.48
CA THR A 193 0.56 -13.41 -5.30
C THR A 193 -0.53 -14.38 -5.78
N ILE A 194 -1.49 -13.87 -6.53
CA ILE A 194 -2.59 -14.64 -7.11
C ILE A 194 -2.64 -14.41 -8.61
N THR A 195 -3.24 -15.33 -9.34
CA THR A 195 -3.44 -15.18 -10.78
C THR A 195 -4.43 -14.06 -11.09
N LYS A 196 -4.39 -13.54 -12.32
CA LYS A 196 -5.36 -12.54 -12.78
C LYS A 196 -6.80 -13.04 -12.71
N SER A 197 -7.04 -14.34 -12.95
CA SER A 197 -8.38 -14.93 -12.80
C SER A 197 -8.86 -14.94 -11.34
N GLN A 198 -7.97 -15.25 -10.40
CA GLN A 198 -8.30 -15.15 -8.97
C GLN A 198 -8.53 -13.69 -8.54
N LEU A 199 -7.74 -12.75 -9.05
CA LEU A 199 -7.96 -11.32 -8.79
C LEU A 199 -9.31 -10.84 -9.34
N GLN A 200 -9.73 -11.36 -10.51
CA GLN A 200 -11.05 -11.08 -11.08
C GLN A 200 -12.19 -11.53 -10.14
N GLU A 201 -12.04 -12.68 -9.48
CA GLU A 201 -13.03 -13.16 -8.49
C GLU A 201 -13.20 -12.15 -7.32
N TRP A 202 -12.11 -11.51 -6.89
CA TRP A 202 -12.15 -10.45 -5.88
C TRP A 202 -12.89 -9.20 -6.36
N VAL A 203 -12.63 -8.78 -7.59
CA VAL A 203 -13.32 -7.64 -8.22
C VAL A 203 -14.81 -7.92 -8.36
N ASP A 204 -15.17 -9.11 -8.84
CA ASP A 204 -16.56 -9.54 -8.99
C ASP A 204 -17.27 -9.60 -7.63
N TYR A 205 -16.59 -10.14 -6.61
CA TYR A 205 -17.11 -10.19 -5.25
C TYR A 205 -17.33 -8.79 -4.69
N ALA A 206 -16.36 -7.89 -4.78
CA ALA A 206 -16.46 -6.54 -4.26
C ALA A 206 -17.62 -5.77 -4.91
N ASN A 207 -17.75 -5.85 -6.23
CA ASN A 207 -18.88 -5.26 -6.96
C ASN A 207 -20.23 -5.85 -6.52
N LYS A 208 -20.28 -7.16 -6.29
CA LYS A 208 -21.51 -7.84 -5.87
C LYS A 208 -21.98 -7.41 -4.49
N VAL A 209 -21.05 -7.22 -3.55
CA VAL A 209 -21.39 -6.90 -2.16
C VAL A 209 -21.37 -5.39 -1.86
N GLY A 210 -20.88 -4.58 -2.79
CA GLY A 210 -20.74 -3.13 -2.64
C GLY A 210 -19.52 -2.73 -1.80
N ALA A 211 -18.49 -3.58 -1.71
CA ALA A 211 -17.24 -3.28 -1.01
C ALA A 211 -16.25 -2.52 -1.88
N VAL A 212 -15.32 -1.80 -1.26
CA VAL A 212 -14.16 -1.21 -1.93
C VAL A 212 -12.89 -2.03 -1.64
N ILE A 213 -12.07 -2.25 -2.67
CA ILE A 213 -10.76 -2.88 -2.55
C ILE A 213 -9.69 -1.78 -2.51
N ILE A 214 -8.91 -1.72 -1.44
CA ILE A 214 -7.64 -1.00 -1.39
C ILE A 214 -6.56 -1.99 -1.84
N TYR A 215 -6.11 -1.81 -3.08
CA TYR A 215 -5.13 -2.69 -3.71
C TYR A 215 -3.74 -2.10 -3.63
N ASP A 216 -2.89 -2.67 -2.80
CA ASP A 216 -1.49 -2.24 -2.66
C ASP A 216 -0.60 -3.00 -3.64
N ALA A 217 -0.17 -2.32 -4.70
CA ALA A 217 0.68 -2.82 -5.76
C ALA A 217 2.16 -2.38 -5.60
N ALA A 218 2.61 -2.07 -4.38
CA ALA A 218 3.97 -1.57 -4.15
C ALA A 218 5.07 -2.52 -4.64
N TYR A 219 4.77 -3.81 -4.75
CA TYR A 219 5.70 -4.85 -5.19
C TYR A 219 5.43 -5.37 -6.62
N GLU A 220 4.58 -4.73 -7.41
CA GLU A 220 4.18 -5.18 -8.74
C GLU A 220 5.36 -5.38 -9.71
N ALA A 221 6.42 -4.58 -9.56
CA ALA A 221 7.61 -4.67 -10.41
C ALA A 221 8.39 -5.99 -10.25
N TYR A 222 8.09 -6.77 -9.20
CA TYR A 222 8.71 -8.07 -8.94
C TYR A 222 7.93 -9.25 -9.51
N ILE A 223 6.77 -8.99 -10.11
CA ILE A 223 5.97 -10.02 -10.80
C ILE A 223 6.74 -10.49 -12.03
N SER A 224 6.92 -11.79 -12.17
CA SER A 224 7.61 -12.46 -13.27
C SER A 224 6.73 -13.44 -14.04
N GLU A 225 5.55 -13.74 -13.52
CA GLU A 225 4.60 -14.68 -14.09
C GLU A 225 3.62 -13.98 -15.03
N ASP A 226 3.40 -14.56 -16.22
CA ASP A 226 2.56 -13.98 -17.28
C ASP A 226 1.06 -13.96 -16.93
N ASP A 227 0.61 -14.83 -16.01
CA ASP A 227 -0.78 -14.96 -15.59
C ASP A 227 -1.14 -14.12 -14.36
N VAL A 228 -0.20 -13.31 -13.87
CA VAL A 228 -0.39 -12.40 -12.73
C VAL A 228 -0.59 -10.97 -13.23
N ALA A 229 -1.64 -10.30 -12.76
CA ALA A 229 -1.90 -8.91 -13.12
C ALA A 229 -0.94 -7.96 -12.40
N HIS A 230 -0.41 -6.97 -13.12
CA HIS A 230 0.42 -5.90 -12.57
C HIS A 230 -0.42 -4.73 -12.04
N SER A 231 -1.69 -4.67 -12.38
CA SER A 231 -2.65 -3.70 -11.89
C SER A 231 -4.01 -4.36 -11.71
N ILE A 232 -4.73 -4.00 -10.66
CA ILE A 232 -6.10 -4.47 -10.49
C ILE A 232 -7.01 -4.00 -11.64
N TYR A 233 -6.65 -2.89 -12.29
CA TYR A 233 -7.41 -2.35 -13.44
C TYR A 233 -7.27 -3.14 -14.73
N GLU A 234 -6.47 -4.21 -14.74
CA GLU A 234 -6.50 -5.22 -15.78
C GLU A 234 -7.72 -6.16 -15.65
N CYS A 235 -8.42 -6.12 -14.51
CA CYS A 235 -9.63 -6.87 -14.25
C CYS A 235 -10.87 -6.07 -14.63
N GLU A 236 -11.86 -6.72 -15.26
CA GLU A 236 -13.10 -6.08 -15.67
C GLU A 236 -13.91 -5.63 -14.44
N GLY A 237 -14.43 -4.39 -14.46
CA GLY A 237 -15.21 -3.84 -13.34
C GLY A 237 -14.38 -3.29 -12.18
N ALA A 238 -13.05 -3.36 -12.20
CA ALA A 238 -12.21 -2.87 -11.10
C ALA A 238 -12.36 -1.36 -10.85
N LYS A 239 -12.60 -0.56 -11.89
CA LYS A 239 -12.80 0.91 -11.77
C LYS A 239 -14.01 1.29 -10.89
N THR A 240 -14.92 0.39 -10.64
CA THR A 240 -16.10 0.65 -9.83
C THR A 240 -15.96 0.28 -8.36
N CYS A 241 -14.91 -0.47 -8.01
CA CYS A 241 -14.76 -1.01 -6.66
C CYS A 241 -13.32 -1.00 -6.14
N ALA A 242 -12.35 -0.46 -6.87
CA ALA A 242 -10.95 -0.53 -6.43
C ALA A 242 -10.26 0.84 -6.41
N ILE A 243 -9.39 0.99 -5.43
CA ILE A 243 -8.41 2.07 -5.29
C ILE A 243 -7.03 1.41 -5.26
N GLU A 244 -6.16 1.76 -6.21
CA GLU A 244 -4.81 1.19 -6.31
C GLU A 244 -3.77 2.12 -5.71
N LEU A 245 -2.95 1.61 -4.80
CA LEU A 245 -1.79 2.27 -4.24
C LEU A 245 -0.53 1.76 -4.92
N ARG A 246 0.30 2.65 -5.43
CA ARG A 246 1.60 2.31 -6.04
C ARG A 246 2.72 3.08 -5.38
N SER A 247 3.96 2.63 -5.55
CA SER A 247 5.10 3.28 -4.92
C SER A 247 6.38 3.13 -5.74
N PHE A 248 7.11 4.22 -5.89
CA PHE A 248 8.47 4.19 -6.44
C PHE A 248 9.54 3.71 -5.43
N SER A 249 9.15 3.50 -4.17
CA SER A 249 10.08 3.03 -3.13
C SER A 249 10.75 1.71 -3.49
N LYS A 250 10.03 0.80 -4.15
CA LYS A 250 10.55 -0.53 -4.47
C LYS A 250 11.11 -0.63 -5.88
N ASN A 251 10.35 -0.21 -6.88
CA ASN A 251 10.74 -0.32 -8.28
C ASN A 251 11.88 0.64 -8.69
N ALA A 252 11.92 1.85 -8.12
CA ALA A 252 12.96 2.85 -8.39
C ALA A 252 14.07 2.94 -7.32
N GLY A 253 13.97 2.14 -6.25
CA GLY A 253 14.92 2.19 -5.15
C GLY A 253 14.77 3.38 -4.21
N PHE A 254 13.61 4.04 -4.19
CA PHE A 254 13.35 5.27 -3.43
C PHE A 254 12.88 5.01 -2.00
N THR A 255 13.36 3.98 -1.32
CA THR A 255 12.99 3.72 0.10
C THR A 255 13.42 4.85 1.03
N GLY A 256 14.47 5.60 0.68
CA GLY A 256 14.94 6.78 1.42
C GLY A 256 14.38 8.11 0.92
N VAL A 257 13.68 8.11 -0.24
CA VAL A 257 13.05 9.28 -0.87
C VAL A 257 11.66 8.86 -1.32
N PRO A 258 10.72 8.64 -0.39
CA PRO A 258 9.42 8.09 -0.74
C PRO A 258 8.66 9.03 -1.68
N VAL A 259 8.28 8.50 -2.83
CA VAL A 259 7.35 9.09 -3.79
C VAL A 259 6.36 8.01 -4.19
N SER A 260 5.11 8.33 -4.22
CA SER A 260 4.04 7.40 -4.48
C SER A 260 2.93 8.06 -5.28
N TYR A 261 1.99 7.27 -5.76
CA TYR A 261 0.75 7.76 -6.31
C TYR A 261 -0.39 6.78 -6.02
N THR A 262 -1.59 7.37 -5.94
CA THR A 262 -2.84 6.66 -5.71
C THR A 262 -3.78 6.93 -6.87
N HIS A 263 -4.52 5.94 -7.29
CA HIS A 263 -5.61 6.09 -8.23
C HIS A 263 -6.95 6.09 -7.48
N LEU A 264 -7.70 7.17 -7.65
CA LEU A 264 -9.07 7.34 -7.14
C LEU A 264 -10.00 7.72 -8.29
N ARG A 265 -11.20 7.20 -8.32
CA ARG A 265 -12.22 7.65 -9.25
C ARG A 265 -12.76 9.02 -8.81
N ALA A 266 -12.86 9.97 -9.74
CA ALA A 266 -13.18 11.38 -9.53
C ALA A 266 -14.53 11.67 -8.82
N HIS A 267 -15.39 10.69 -8.59
CA HIS A 267 -16.66 10.88 -7.90
C HIS A 267 -16.53 11.03 -6.38
N GLU A 268 -15.38 10.71 -5.82
CA GLU A 268 -15.18 10.65 -4.36
C GLU A 268 -14.44 11.87 -3.80
N THR A 269 -13.92 12.73 -4.68
CA THR A 269 -13.13 13.91 -4.30
C THR A 269 -13.94 15.21 -4.26
N GLY A 270 -15.26 15.17 -4.42
CA GLY A 270 -16.13 16.35 -4.44
C GLY A 270 -16.31 17.09 -3.11
N ALA A 271 -15.41 16.90 -2.14
CA ALA A 271 -15.51 17.47 -0.80
C ALA A 271 -14.40 18.47 -0.44
N TYR A 272 -13.67 19.04 -1.42
CA TYR A 272 -12.72 20.11 -1.14
C TYR A 272 -13.02 21.36 -1.94
#